data_0ae05130764a8d810980c8c750a57e78
#
_entry.id   0ae05130764a8d810980c8c750a57e78
#
_cell.length_a   1.000
_cell.length_b   1.000
_cell.length_c   1.000
_cell.angle_alpha   90.00
_cell.angle_beta   90.00
_cell.angle_gamma   90.00
#
_symmetry.space_group_name_H-M   'P 1'
#
loop_
_entity.id
_entity.type
_entity.pdbx_description
1 polymer ?
#
loop_
_entity_poly.entity_id
_entity_poly.type
_entity_poly.pdbx_seq_one_letter_code
_entity_poly.pdbx_strand_id
1 'polypeptide(L)'
;FQDSIEAQVSSLKGVLDSLNVSLHHIKAHGALYNDLASGGPLAMDYLEVMEPRKEEQILYVPYGSVFERMARDRGLRVWEEAFADRAYRPDGSLVSRSVAGAVLTEPGAVTDQVLEMITRNQVKCSDGSYFSIKPRTICVHGDNPKATDILMRLADSLREASIQVKI
;
A
#
# COMPACT_ATOMS: atom_id res chain seq x y z
N PHE A 1 8.80 -18.32 -10.38
CA PHE A 1 8.22 -17.12 -9.77
C PHE A 1 6.83 -16.84 -10.33
N GLN A 2 6.68 -16.60 -11.65
CA GLN A 2 5.41 -16.29 -12.29
C GLN A 2 4.34 -17.35 -12.01
N ASP A 3 4.65 -18.65 -12.15
CA ASP A 3 3.72 -19.74 -11.85
C ASP A 3 3.21 -19.71 -10.41
N SER A 4 4.07 -19.33 -9.45
CA SER A 4 3.69 -19.22 -8.04
C SER A 4 2.71 -18.07 -7.80
N ILE A 5 2.92 -16.91 -8.45
CA ILE A 5 2.00 -15.78 -8.36
C ILE A 5 0.66 -16.14 -9.01
N GLU A 6 0.70 -16.72 -10.20
CA GLU A 6 -0.48 -17.19 -10.92
C GLU A 6 -1.31 -18.17 -10.09
N ALA A 7 -0.67 -19.16 -9.48
CA ALA A 7 -1.33 -20.15 -8.63
C ALA A 7 -2.03 -19.50 -7.41
N GLN A 8 -1.39 -18.52 -6.76
CA GLN A 8 -1.96 -17.82 -5.61
C GLN A 8 -3.19 -17.00 -6.01
N VAL A 9 -3.11 -16.25 -7.11
CA VAL A 9 -4.23 -15.44 -7.60
C VAL A 9 -5.40 -16.33 -8.03
N SER A 10 -5.11 -17.39 -8.76
CA SER A 10 -6.12 -18.34 -9.24
C SER A 10 -6.79 -19.09 -8.09
N SER A 11 -6.04 -19.49 -7.07
CA SER A 11 -6.58 -20.14 -5.88
C SER A 11 -7.56 -19.24 -5.12
N LEU A 12 -7.18 -17.96 -4.89
CA LEU A 12 -8.08 -17.00 -4.24
C LEU A 12 -9.32 -16.73 -5.11
N LYS A 13 -9.12 -16.53 -6.42
CA LYS A 13 -10.24 -16.31 -7.34
C LYS A 13 -11.23 -17.46 -7.30
N GLY A 14 -10.76 -18.70 -7.30
CA GLY A 14 -11.64 -19.89 -7.21
C GLY A 14 -12.50 -19.90 -5.94
N VAL A 15 -11.95 -19.49 -4.80
CA VAL A 15 -12.73 -19.33 -3.56
C VAL A 15 -13.76 -18.21 -3.67
N LEU A 16 -13.36 -17.05 -4.17
CA LEU A 16 -14.26 -15.91 -4.35
C LEU A 16 -15.41 -16.21 -5.30
N ASP A 17 -15.12 -16.86 -6.43
CA ASP A 17 -16.13 -17.27 -7.42
C ASP A 17 -17.17 -18.22 -6.78
N SER A 18 -16.75 -19.14 -5.91
CA SER A 18 -17.67 -20.03 -5.17
C SER A 18 -18.59 -19.29 -4.20
N LEU A 19 -18.21 -18.08 -3.78
CA LEU A 19 -18.96 -17.20 -2.90
C LEU A 19 -19.72 -16.08 -3.66
N ASN A 20 -19.65 -16.04 -4.98
CA ASN A 20 -20.17 -14.97 -5.83
C ASN A 20 -19.62 -13.58 -5.45
N VAL A 21 -18.31 -13.52 -5.08
CA VAL A 21 -17.59 -12.30 -4.73
C VAL A 21 -16.53 -12.02 -5.79
N SER A 22 -16.50 -10.79 -6.30
CA SER A 22 -15.47 -10.37 -7.25
C SER A 22 -14.15 -10.05 -6.56
N LEU A 23 -13.04 -10.45 -7.16
CA LEU A 23 -11.71 -10.03 -6.72
C LEU A 23 -11.52 -8.54 -7.01
N HIS A 24 -11.43 -7.72 -5.97
CA HIS A 24 -11.33 -6.27 -6.10
C HIS A 24 -9.91 -5.80 -6.47
N HIS A 25 -8.91 -6.33 -5.80
CA HIS A 25 -7.51 -5.90 -6.00
C HIS A 25 -6.52 -7.04 -5.75
N ILE A 26 -5.32 -6.84 -6.28
CA ILE A 26 -4.17 -7.68 -6.01
C ILE A 26 -3.08 -6.80 -5.38
N LYS A 27 -2.42 -7.32 -4.36
CA LYS A 27 -1.32 -6.67 -3.66
C LYS A 27 -0.22 -7.68 -3.37
N ALA A 28 1.01 -7.36 -3.75
CA ALA A 28 2.18 -8.08 -3.26
C ALA A 28 2.41 -7.79 -1.76
N HIS A 29 2.98 -8.74 -1.03
CA HIS A 29 3.20 -8.60 0.41
C HIS A 29 4.66 -8.84 0.80
N GLY A 30 5.05 -8.33 1.98
CA GLY A 30 6.36 -8.59 2.57
C GLY A 30 7.53 -8.06 1.76
N ALA A 31 8.60 -8.85 1.64
CA ALA A 31 9.80 -8.46 0.90
C ALA A 31 9.50 -8.16 -0.56
N LEU A 32 8.68 -9.01 -1.20
CA LEU A 32 8.29 -8.84 -2.60
C LEU A 32 7.73 -7.43 -2.89
N TYR A 33 6.86 -6.89 -2.03
CA TYR A 33 6.31 -5.55 -2.20
C TYR A 33 7.40 -4.47 -2.28
N ASN A 34 8.41 -4.57 -1.41
CA ASN A 34 9.52 -3.62 -1.38
C ASN A 34 10.47 -3.81 -2.58
N ASP A 35 10.72 -5.06 -2.96
CA ASP A 35 11.60 -5.38 -4.10
C ASP A 35 10.99 -4.88 -5.41
N LEU A 36 9.68 -5.02 -5.59
CA LEU A 36 8.95 -4.49 -6.73
C LEU A 36 9.03 -2.96 -6.83
N ALA A 37 9.03 -2.24 -5.71
CA ALA A 37 9.00 -0.78 -5.68
C ALA A 37 10.13 -0.13 -6.49
N SER A 38 11.32 -0.73 -6.50
CA SER A 38 12.48 -0.25 -7.26
C SER A 38 12.44 -0.57 -8.76
N GLY A 39 11.46 -1.36 -9.20
CA GLY A 39 11.38 -1.83 -10.58
C GLY A 39 12.37 -2.96 -10.89
N GLY A 40 12.77 -3.06 -12.16
CA GLY A 40 13.71 -4.08 -12.62
C GLY A 40 13.06 -5.40 -13.06
N PRO A 41 13.87 -6.46 -13.28
CA PRO A 41 13.39 -7.72 -13.87
C PRO A 41 12.26 -8.37 -13.08
N LEU A 42 12.34 -8.41 -11.75
CA LEU A 42 11.32 -9.00 -10.89
C LEU A 42 9.96 -8.28 -11.03
N ALA A 43 10.00 -6.94 -11.14
CA ALA A 43 8.81 -6.14 -11.38
C ALA A 43 8.22 -6.40 -12.77
N MET A 44 9.08 -6.60 -13.78
CA MET A 44 8.65 -6.97 -15.14
C MET A 44 7.93 -8.32 -15.14
N ASP A 45 8.52 -9.34 -14.53
CA ASP A 45 7.94 -10.68 -14.41
C ASP A 45 6.59 -10.65 -13.67
N TYR A 46 6.50 -9.84 -12.61
CA TYR A 46 5.25 -9.67 -11.85
C TYR A 46 4.17 -9.01 -12.70
N LEU A 47 4.51 -7.96 -13.44
CA LEU A 47 3.57 -7.24 -14.29
C LEU A 47 3.08 -8.10 -15.47
N GLU A 48 3.91 -8.99 -16.01
CA GLU A 48 3.49 -9.96 -17.04
C GLU A 48 2.36 -10.86 -16.54
N VAL A 49 2.41 -11.30 -15.29
CA VAL A 49 1.34 -12.08 -14.65
C VAL A 49 0.07 -11.22 -14.41
N MET A 50 0.23 -9.92 -14.14
CA MET A 50 -0.90 -9.02 -13.87
C MET A 50 -1.59 -8.51 -15.15
N GLU A 51 -0.86 -8.38 -16.25
CA GLU A 51 -1.34 -7.76 -17.48
C GLU A 51 -2.62 -8.38 -18.07
N PRO A 52 -2.82 -9.71 -18.07
CA PRO A 52 -4.07 -10.32 -18.53
C PRO A 52 -5.30 -9.92 -17.71
N ARG A 53 -5.11 -9.35 -16.52
CA ARG A 53 -6.16 -8.99 -15.53
C ARG A 53 -6.42 -7.49 -15.45
N LYS A 54 -5.79 -6.69 -16.29
CA LYS A 54 -5.77 -5.22 -16.22
C LYS A 54 -7.15 -4.56 -16.26
N GLU A 55 -8.11 -5.17 -16.93
CA GLU A 55 -9.46 -4.63 -17.04
C GLU A 55 -10.35 -4.96 -15.84
N GLU A 56 -10.07 -6.08 -15.17
CA GLU A 56 -10.92 -6.61 -14.11
C GLU A 56 -10.47 -6.17 -12.71
N GLN A 57 -9.16 -6.01 -12.50
CA GLN A 57 -8.60 -5.88 -11.16
C GLN A 57 -7.77 -4.62 -10.99
N ILE A 58 -7.67 -4.19 -9.74
CA ILE A 58 -6.83 -3.07 -9.33
C ILE A 58 -5.54 -3.64 -8.75
N LEU A 59 -4.40 -3.08 -9.14
CA LEU A 59 -3.12 -3.39 -8.53
C LEU A 59 -2.77 -2.32 -7.48
N TYR A 60 -2.57 -2.74 -6.22
CA TYR A 60 -2.05 -1.85 -5.19
C TYR A 60 -0.54 -1.75 -5.32
N VAL A 61 -0.03 -0.53 -5.40
CA VAL A 61 1.38 -0.24 -5.67
C VAL A 61 1.93 0.80 -4.69
N PRO A 62 3.23 0.76 -4.35
CA PRO A 62 3.81 1.80 -3.51
C PRO A 62 3.74 3.16 -4.20
N TYR A 63 3.22 4.17 -3.51
CA TYR A 63 3.10 5.53 -4.04
C TYR A 63 4.45 6.08 -4.55
N GLY A 64 4.46 6.64 -5.74
CA GLY A 64 5.63 7.29 -6.34
C GLY A 64 6.74 6.33 -6.79
N SER A 65 6.52 5.02 -6.71
CA SER A 65 7.53 4.01 -7.04
C SER A 65 7.80 3.89 -8.55
N VAL A 66 8.95 3.28 -8.88
CA VAL A 66 9.22 2.87 -10.27
C VAL A 66 8.18 1.86 -10.73
N PHE A 67 7.80 0.94 -9.86
CA PHE A 67 6.79 -0.08 -10.13
C PHE A 67 5.41 0.52 -10.48
N GLU A 68 4.99 1.58 -9.80
CA GLU A 68 3.76 2.29 -10.15
C GLU A 68 3.78 2.79 -11.60
N ARG A 69 4.89 3.46 -12.00
CA ARG A 69 5.04 3.95 -13.37
C ARG A 69 5.02 2.81 -14.39
N MET A 70 5.78 1.74 -14.13
CA MET A 70 5.81 0.55 -15.00
C MET A 70 4.43 -0.09 -15.17
N ALA A 71 3.64 -0.16 -14.10
CA ALA A 71 2.28 -0.70 -14.13
C ALA A 71 1.34 0.19 -14.98
N ARG A 72 1.41 1.50 -14.79
CA ARG A 72 0.62 2.47 -15.59
C ARG A 72 0.99 2.43 -17.06
N ASP A 73 2.27 2.37 -17.39
CA ASP A 73 2.75 2.32 -18.78
C ASP A 73 2.25 1.07 -19.53
N ARG A 74 1.94 -0.01 -18.80
CA ARG A 74 1.32 -1.24 -19.34
C ARG A 74 -0.22 -1.20 -19.33
N GLY A 75 -0.81 -0.08 -18.91
CA GLY A 75 -2.26 0.11 -18.88
C GLY A 75 -2.97 -0.58 -17.73
N LEU A 76 -2.26 -1.02 -16.67
CA LEU A 76 -2.88 -1.58 -15.48
C LEU A 76 -3.61 -0.49 -14.69
N ARG A 77 -4.73 -0.86 -14.07
CA ARG A 77 -5.44 -0.01 -13.11
C ARG A 77 -4.72 -0.09 -11.77
N VAL A 78 -4.15 1.02 -11.33
CA VAL A 78 -3.38 1.06 -10.08
C VAL A 78 -4.03 1.96 -9.03
N TRP A 79 -3.93 1.55 -7.77
CA TRP A 79 -4.15 2.40 -6.62
C TRP A 79 -2.86 2.53 -5.85
N GLU A 80 -2.45 3.77 -5.68
CA GLU A 80 -1.25 4.14 -4.95
C GLU A 80 -1.48 3.96 -3.46
N GLU A 81 -0.61 3.18 -2.84
CA GLU A 81 -0.68 2.85 -1.42
C GLU A 81 0.35 3.63 -0.63
N ALA A 82 -0.07 4.16 0.51
CA ALA A 82 0.80 4.65 1.56
C ALA A 82 0.66 3.81 2.84
N PHE A 83 1.59 3.98 3.76
CA PHE A 83 1.66 3.23 5.01
C PHE A 83 1.42 4.15 6.21
N ALA A 84 0.39 3.85 6.98
CA ALA A 84 0.03 4.62 8.17
C ALA A 84 1.13 4.57 9.24
N ASP A 85 1.71 3.38 9.44
CA ASP A 85 2.57 3.03 10.56
C ASP A 85 4.05 2.89 10.20
N ARG A 86 4.49 3.54 9.11
CA ARG A 86 5.87 3.53 8.66
C ARG A 86 6.45 4.94 8.54
N ALA A 87 7.72 5.09 8.93
CA ALA A 87 8.47 6.31 8.69
C ALA A 87 8.94 6.40 7.23
N TYR A 88 8.94 7.61 6.68
CA TYR A 88 9.33 7.92 5.31
C TYR A 88 10.67 8.63 5.26
N ARG A 89 11.41 8.45 4.15
CA ARG A 89 12.58 9.23 3.78
C ARG A 89 12.18 10.42 2.89
N PRO A 90 13.07 11.41 2.70
CA PRO A 90 12.79 12.55 1.84
C PRO A 90 12.48 12.21 0.38
N ASP A 91 12.92 11.06 -0.11
CA ASP A 91 12.65 10.54 -1.46
C ASP A 91 11.33 9.78 -1.56
N GLY A 92 10.54 9.70 -0.47
CA GLY A 92 9.29 8.97 -0.40
C GLY A 92 9.43 7.47 -0.14
N SER A 93 10.65 6.94 -0.08
CA SER A 93 10.88 5.53 0.29
C SER A 93 10.70 5.31 1.80
N LEU A 94 10.42 4.06 2.19
CA LEU A 94 10.27 3.71 3.59
C LEU A 94 11.64 3.59 4.29
N VAL A 95 11.72 4.04 5.54
CA VAL A 95 12.86 3.76 6.40
C VAL A 95 12.95 2.25 6.66
N SER A 96 14.16 1.66 6.58
CA SER A 96 14.35 0.23 6.85
C SER A 96 13.84 -0.13 8.24
N ARG A 97 13.12 -1.25 8.36
CA ARG A 97 12.60 -1.76 9.66
C ARG A 97 13.69 -2.03 10.69
N SER A 98 14.95 -2.18 10.26
CA SER A 98 16.12 -2.34 11.16
C SER A 98 16.52 -1.04 11.87
N VAL A 99 16.02 0.10 11.44
CA VAL A 99 16.30 1.41 12.04
C VAL A 99 15.27 1.72 13.11
N ALA A 100 15.72 2.18 14.26
CA ALA A 100 14.84 2.61 15.34
C ALA A 100 13.89 3.72 14.85
N GLY A 101 12.62 3.64 15.21
CA GLY A 101 11.59 4.58 14.78
C GLY A 101 11.06 4.38 13.34
N ALA A 102 11.52 3.36 12.62
CA ALA A 102 11.01 3.04 11.28
C ALA A 102 9.55 2.56 11.29
N VAL A 103 9.10 1.98 12.40
CA VAL A 103 7.70 1.57 12.63
C VAL A 103 7.12 2.47 13.70
N LEU A 104 6.00 3.11 13.38
CA LEU A 104 5.25 3.94 14.32
C LEU A 104 4.26 3.06 15.08
N THR A 105 4.36 3.06 16.41
CA THR A 105 3.50 2.23 17.28
C THR A 105 2.53 3.05 18.11
N GLU A 106 2.73 4.37 18.19
CA GLU A 106 1.83 5.24 18.95
C GLU A 106 0.59 5.59 18.12
N PRO A 107 -0.63 5.20 18.54
CA PRO A 107 -1.85 5.40 17.77
C PRO A 107 -2.09 6.86 17.38
N GLY A 108 -1.73 7.82 18.26
CA GLY A 108 -1.83 9.24 17.97
C GLY A 108 -0.95 9.67 16.81
N ALA A 109 0.34 9.32 16.85
CA ALA A 109 1.30 9.67 15.82
C ALA A 109 0.93 9.05 14.45
N VAL A 110 0.44 7.81 14.44
CA VAL A 110 -0.03 7.16 13.22
C VAL A 110 -1.26 7.87 12.65
N THR A 111 -2.21 8.23 13.50
CA THR A 111 -3.41 8.97 13.10
C THR A 111 -3.07 10.34 12.52
N ASP A 112 -2.19 11.08 13.18
CA ASP A 112 -1.74 12.41 12.72
C ASP A 112 -1.07 12.30 11.35
N GLN A 113 -0.22 11.29 11.14
CA GLN A 113 0.42 11.02 9.85
C GLN A 113 -0.61 10.76 8.75
N VAL A 114 -1.62 9.93 9.01
CA VAL A 114 -2.67 9.62 8.03
C VAL A 114 -3.51 10.85 7.71
N LEU A 115 -3.91 11.62 8.71
CA LEU A 115 -4.65 12.87 8.51
C LEU A 115 -3.84 13.87 7.69
N GLU A 116 -2.52 13.97 7.90
CA GLU A 116 -1.65 14.83 7.11
C GLU A 116 -1.56 14.38 5.65
N MET A 117 -1.47 13.06 5.39
CA MET A 117 -1.52 12.51 4.03
C MET A 117 -2.82 12.84 3.31
N ILE A 118 -3.96 12.74 4.01
CA ILE A 118 -5.29 12.91 3.40
C ILE A 118 -5.63 14.40 3.21
N THR A 119 -5.38 15.23 4.24
CA THR A 119 -5.84 16.61 4.26
C THR A 119 -4.86 17.59 3.62
N ARG A 120 -3.56 17.29 3.68
CA ARG A 120 -2.48 18.15 3.19
C ARG A 120 -1.69 17.57 2.04
N ASN A 121 -1.98 16.32 1.63
CA ASN A 121 -1.24 15.59 0.61
C ASN A 121 0.27 15.54 0.88
N GLN A 122 0.67 15.34 2.13
CA GLN A 122 2.07 15.27 2.53
C GLN A 122 2.29 14.29 3.70
N VAL A 123 3.52 13.81 3.84
CA VAL A 123 3.97 13.02 4.98
C VAL A 123 5.28 13.57 5.51
N LYS A 124 5.41 13.62 6.83
CA LYS A 124 6.66 14.04 7.48
C LYS A 124 7.71 12.96 7.36
N CYS A 125 8.89 13.34 6.89
CA CYS A 125 10.02 12.44 6.71
C CYS A 125 10.89 12.34 7.98
N SER A 126 11.74 11.33 8.03
CA SER A 126 12.63 11.06 9.16
C SER A 126 13.64 12.16 9.49
N ASP A 127 13.95 13.03 8.53
CA ASP A 127 14.81 14.22 8.70
C ASP A 127 14.03 15.49 9.06
N GLY A 128 12.70 15.38 9.21
CA GLY A 128 11.81 16.50 9.52
C GLY A 128 11.29 17.26 8.30
N SER A 129 11.75 16.96 7.09
CA SER A 129 11.19 17.50 5.85
C SER A 129 9.82 16.89 5.55
N TYR A 130 9.17 17.35 4.48
CA TYR A 130 7.90 16.79 4.00
C TYR A 130 8.03 16.28 2.58
N PHE A 131 7.46 15.09 2.34
CA PHE A 131 7.30 14.50 1.02
C PHE A 131 5.85 14.62 0.58
N SER A 132 5.62 15.07 -0.67
CA SER A 132 4.27 15.16 -1.23
C SER A 132 3.74 13.78 -1.56
N ILE A 133 2.59 13.42 -1.00
CA ILE A 133 1.97 12.10 -1.16
C ILE A 133 0.44 12.25 -1.20
N LYS A 134 -0.19 11.60 -2.16
CA LYS A 134 -1.65 11.58 -2.31
C LYS A 134 -2.13 10.16 -2.61
N PRO A 135 -2.13 9.27 -1.62
CA PRO A 135 -2.46 7.88 -1.84
C PRO A 135 -3.97 7.68 -2.06
N ARG A 136 -4.33 6.60 -2.76
CA ARG A 136 -5.71 6.12 -2.87
C ARG A 136 -6.08 5.11 -1.80
N THR A 137 -5.08 4.44 -1.24
CA THR A 137 -5.26 3.47 -0.16
C THR A 137 -4.17 3.61 0.89
N ILE A 138 -4.50 3.29 2.13
CA ILE A 138 -3.58 3.38 3.26
C ILE A 138 -3.55 2.03 3.97
N CYS A 139 -2.33 1.52 4.15
CA CYS A 139 -2.07 0.25 4.81
C CYS A 139 -1.70 0.47 6.28
N VAL A 140 -2.29 -0.34 7.15
CA VAL A 140 -1.84 -0.57 8.53
C VAL A 140 -1.36 -2.01 8.63
N HIS A 141 -0.16 -2.23 9.14
CA HIS A 141 0.41 -3.58 9.22
C HIS A 141 -0.15 -4.35 10.42
N GLY A 142 -0.62 -5.59 10.17
CA GLY A 142 -1.18 -6.46 11.21
C GLY A 142 -0.15 -7.01 12.20
N ASP A 143 1.14 -6.98 11.88
CA ASP A 143 2.26 -7.33 12.76
C ASP A 143 2.70 -6.16 13.68
N ASN A 144 2.09 -4.99 13.54
CA ASN A 144 2.28 -3.88 14.47
C ASN A 144 1.65 -4.25 15.82
N PRO A 145 2.39 -4.20 16.94
CA PRO A 145 1.87 -4.60 18.25
C PRO A 145 0.67 -3.78 18.74
N LYS A 146 0.45 -2.61 18.13
CA LYS A 146 -0.66 -1.70 18.43
C LYS A 146 -1.67 -1.59 17.28
N ALA A 147 -1.66 -2.54 16.33
CA ALA A 147 -2.52 -2.46 15.13
C ALA A 147 -4.00 -2.22 15.45
N THR A 148 -4.56 -2.91 16.44
CA THR A 148 -5.96 -2.75 16.84
C THR A 148 -6.23 -1.35 17.40
N ASP A 149 -5.39 -0.86 18.32
CA ASP A 149 -5.54 0.46 18.92
C ASP A 149 -5.41 1.57 17.85
N ILE A 150 -4.46 1.38 16.91
CA ILE A 150 -4.27 2.27 15.76
C ILE A 150 -5.53 2.33 14.90
N LEU A 151 -6.08 1.17 14.52
CA LEU A 151 -7.26 1.10 13.66
C LEU A 151 -8.51 1.71 14.32
N MET A 152 -8.72 1.46 15.61
CA MET A 152 -9.83 2.05 16.36
C MET A 152 -9.72 3.57 16.39
N ARG A 153 -8.57 4.09 16.81
CA ARG A 153 -8.32 5.53 16.87
C ARG A 153 -8.43 6.18 15.49
N LEU A 154 -7.85 5.56 14.46
CA LEU A 154 -7.91 6.07 13.11
C LEU A 154 -9.34 6.14 12.59
N ALA A 155 -10.16 5.11 12.82
CA ALA A 155 -11.56 5.09 12.42
C ALA A 155 -12.37 6.22 13.08
N ASP A 156 -12.14 6.48 14.37
CA ASP A 156 -12.79 7.57 15.09
C ASP A 156 -12.34 8.94 14.55
N SER A 157 -11.04 9.15 14.38
CA SER A 157 -10.51 10.42 13.87
C SER A 157 -10.93 10.72 12.43
N LEU A 158 -11.02 9.72 11.55
CA LEU A 158 -11.55 9.90 10.20
C LEU A 158 -13.03 10.31 10.22
N ARG A 159 -13.82 9.72 11.13
CA ARG A 159 -15.24 10.07 11.31
C ARG A 159 -15.37 11.51 11.82
N GLU A 160 -14.59 11.91 12.83
CA GLU A 160 -14.56 13.27 13.36
C GLU A 160 -14.17 14.30 12.29
N ALA A 161 -13.24 13.96 11.43
CA ALA A 161 -12.83 14.78 10.30
C ALA A 161 -13.78 14.74 9.10
N SER A 162 -14.92 14.02 9.20
CA SER A 162 -15.90 13.83 8.11
C SER A 162 -15.28 13.19 6.85
N ILE A 163 -14.25 12.37 7.02
CA ILE A 163 -13.60 11.62 5.95
C ILE A 163 -14.27 10.26 5.81
N GLN A 164 -14.81 9.99 4.63
CA GLN A 164 -15.45 8.71 4.34
C GLN A 164 -14.43 7.72 3.76
N VAL A 165 -14.34 6.55 4.37
CA VAL A 165 -13.64 5.41 3.78
C VAL A 165 -14.58 4.73 2.79
N LYS A 166 -14.15 4.61 1.54
CA LYS A 166 -14.90 3.84 0.53
C LYS A 166 -14.42 2.39 0.58
N ILE A 167 -15.39 1.51 0.65
CA ILE A 167 -15.19 0.05 0.59
C ILE A 167 -15.54 -0.42 -0.83
#